data_9f28002657fa9042990a9049089ea1fb
#
_entry.id   9f28002657fa9042990a9049089ea1fb
#
_cell.length_a   1.000
_cell.length_b   1.000
_cell.length_c   1.000
_cell.angle_alpha   90.00
_cell.angle_beta   90.00
_cell.angle_gamma   90.00
#
_symmetry.space_group_name_H-M   'P 1'
#
loop_
_entity.id
_entity.type
_entity.pdbx_description
1 polymer ?
#
loop_
_entity_poly.entity_id
_entity_poly.type
_entity_poly.pdbx_seq_one_letter_code
_entity_poly.pdbx_strand_id
1 'polypeptide(L)'
;MAGKAEPVGTSGRREREKAKRREDILRAAREVFFSTGAGRATIDDVAARAEVSKGTIYLYFESKEAILAHLVLEGLDILSGQLKAAYAPKKDLPAEERVRRLAHAYLKFSKSHPQYFRLLMAFDRGQFRERVPEPLYQEVSERSAASLRWVEQALEQGRASGQFAVADPGRMAGVLWASLNGVMLLLDHPLRQEILGVPLNTLFDSTLELLLHGLDAEPTVRRSSQTKKGAQS
;
A
#
# COMPACT_ATOMS: atom_id res chain seq x y z
N MET A 1 -43.68 28.73 32.44
CA MET A 1 -42.47 29.02 31.63
C MET A 1 -42.22 27.87 30.69
N ALA A 2 -42.56 28.01 29.43
CA ALA A 2 -42.37 26.97 28.42
C ALA A 2 -40.97 27.10 27.83
N GLY A 3 -40.11 26.10 28.07
CA GLY A 3 -38.79 26.01 27.46
C GLY A 3 -38.91 25.73 25.97
N LYS A 4 -38.40 26.66 25.16
CA LYS A 4 -38.29 26.56 23.71
C LYS A 4 -37.21 25.50 23.40
N ALA A 5 -37.64 24.34 22.93
CA ALA A 5 -36.71 23.33 22.36
C ALA A 5 -36.12 23.90 21.08
N GLU A 6 -34.78 24.05 21.01
CA GLU A 6 -34.06 24.42 19.81
C GLU A 6 -34.19 23.30 18.76
N PRO A 7 -34.29 23.63 17.46
CA PRO A 7 -34.39 22.63 16.41
C PRO A 7 -33.03 22.02 16.10
N VAL A 8 -32.68 20.94 16.80
CA VAL A 8 -31.52 20.08 16.55
C VAL A 8 -31.77 19.21 15.30
N GLY A 9 -32.10 19.78 14.14
CA GLY A 9 -32.56 18.92 13.04
C GLY A 9 -32.05 19.21 11.62
N THR A 10 -31.75 20.44 11.27
CA THR A 10 -31.54 20.80 9.85
C THR A 10 -30.09 20.77 9.40
N SER A 11 -29.13 21.15 10.24
CA SER A 11 -27.69 21.14 9.90
C SER A 11 -27.18 19.73 9.77
N GLY A 12 -27.43 18.87 10.74
CA GLY A 12 -26.96 17.48 10.71
C GLY A 12 -27.61 16.60 9.62
N ARG A 13 -28.83 16.99 9.16
CA ARG A 13 -29.46 16.34 8.01
C ARG A 13 -28.76 16.72 6.70
N ARG A 14 -28.47 17.99 6.48
CA ARG A 14 -27.79 18.51 5.31
C ARG A 14 -26.36 17.90 5.18
N GLU A 15 -25.61 17.82 6.28
CA GLU A 15 -24.30 17.21 6.28
C GLU A 15 -24.36 15.72 5.92
N ARG A 16 -25.33 14.97 6.44
CA ARG A 16 -25.53 13.56 6.05
C ARG A 16 -25.92 13.42 4.57
N GLU A 17 -26.79 14.26 4.06
CA GLU A 17 -27.18 14.28 2.64
C GLU A 17 -25.98 14.62 1.74
N LYS A 18 -25.14 15.57 2.15
CA LYS A 18 -23.89 15.93 1.46
C LYS A 18 -22.90 14.78 1.46
N ALA A 19 -22.66 14.14 2.61
CA ALA A 19 -21.78 12.99 2.73
C ALA A 19 -22.26 11.80 1.88
N LYS A 20 -23.57 11.52 1.91
CA LYS A 20 -24.16 10.47 1.08
C LYS A 20 -23.97 10.75 -0.42
N ARG A 21 -24.22 11.99 -0.86
CA ARG A 21 -24.03 12.37 -2.27
C ARG A 21 -22.58 12.22 -2.70
N ARG A 22 -21.65 12.62 -1.84
CA ARG A 22 -20.22 12.44 -2.09
C ARG A 22 -19.84 10.96 -2.26
N GLU A 23 -20.37 10.09 -1.42
CA GLU A 23 -20.18 8.64 -1.49
C GLU A 23 -20.78 8.03 -2.77
N ASP A 24 -21.99 8.48 -3.17
CA ASP A 24 -22.64 8.04 -4.41
C ASP A 24 -21.79 8.40 -5.65
N ILE A 25 -21.20 9.61 -5.66
CA ILE A 25 -20.27 10.03 -6.72
C ILE A 25 -18.99 9.17 -6.72
N LEU A 26 -18.39 8.90 -5.56
CA LEU A 26 -17.19 8.06 -5.48
C LEU A 26 -17.48 6.63 -5.95
N ARG A 27 -18.63 6.08 -5.60
CA ARG A 27 -19.04 4.75 -6.07
C ARG A 27 -19.18 4.72 -7.60
N ALA A 28 -19.85 5.70 -8.20
CA ALA A 28 -19.98 5.82 -9.65
C ALA A 28 -18.61 6.00 -10.33
N ALA A 29 -17.73 6.83 -9.76
CA ALA A 29 -16.38 7.05 -10.24
C ALA A 29 -15.56 5.76 -10.22
N ARG A 30 -15.64 4.98 -9.14
CA ARG A 30 -14.98 3.68 -9.02
C ARG A 30 -15.40 2.74 -10.15
N GLU A 31 -16.71 2.59 -10.39
CA GLU A 31 -17.24 1.75 -11.46
C GLU A 31 -16.74 2.19 -12.83
N VAL A 32 -16.79 3.49 -13.13
CA VAL A 32 -16.35 4.07 -14.39
C VAL A 32 -14.85 3.92 -14.59
N PHE A 33 -14.03 4.33 -13.62
CA PHE A 33 -12.58 4.29 -13.75
C PHE A 33 -12.03 2.87 -13.78
N PHE A 34 -12.67 1.93 -13.10
CA PHE A 34 -12.22 0.54 -13.07
C PHE A 34 -12.64 -0.24 -14.31
N SER A 35 -13.76 0.10 -14.96
CA SER A 35 -14.20 -0.53 -16.20
C SER A 35 -13.52 0.07 -17.44
N THR A 36 -13.44 1.40 -17.54
CA THR A 36 -12.92 2.11 -18.72
C THR A 36 -11.41 2.36 -18.62
N GLY A 37 -10.88 2.42 -17.42
CA GLY A 37 -9.50 2.81 -17.10
C GLY A 37 -9.39 4.31 -16.81
N ALA A 38 -8.64 4.66 -15.77
CA ALA A 38 -8.47 6.03 -15.27
C ALA A 38 -7.99 7.02 -16.35
N GLY A 39 -7.20 6.57 -17.33
CA GLY A 39 -6.70 7.42 -18.42
C GLY A 39 -7.78 7.84 -19.41
N ARG A 40 -8.70 6.95 -19.74
CA ARG A 40 -9.73 7.16 -20.80
C ARG A 40 -11.03 7.72 -20.25
N ALA A 41 -11.42 7.32 -19.06
CA ALA A 41 -12.67 7.78 -18.43
C ALA A 41 -12.68 9.28 -18.17
N THR A 42 -13.83 9.92 -18.32
CA THR A 42 -14.05 11.35 -18.16
C THR A 42 -14.95 11.67 -16.96
N ILE A 43 -14.99 12.93 -16.54
CA ILE A 43 -15.94 13.39 -15.53
C ILE A 43 -17.39 13.31 -16.05
N ASP A 44 -17.59 13.46 -17.36
CA ASP A 44 -18.93 13.33 -17.95
C ASP A 44 -19.45 11.88 -17.82
N ASP A 45 -18.59 10.87 -17.98
CA ASP A 45 -18.95 9.47 -17.75
C ASP A 45 -19.32 9.21 -16.28
N VAL A 46 -18.57 9.82 -15.34
CA VAL A 46 -18.88 9.73 -13.90
C VAL A 46 -20.21 10.41 -13.59
N ALA A 47 -20.46 11.60 -14.15
CA ALA A 47 -21.69 12.36 -13.94
C ALA A 47 -22.91 11.58 -14.46
N ALA A 48 -22.80 11.01 -15.68
CA ALA A 48 -23.83 10.16 -16.25
C ALA A 48 -24.09 8.92 -15.37
N ARG A 49 -23.05 8.26 -14.88
CA ARG A 49 -23.17 7.07 -14.01
C ARG A 49 -23.74 7.39 -12.63
N ALA A 50 -23.44 8.57 -12.07
CA ALA A 50 -23.96 9.05 -10.79
C ALA A 50 -25.35 9.71 -10.91
N GLU A 51 -25.90 9.83 -12.12
CA GLU A 51 -27.17 10.52 -12.42
C GLU A 51 -27.19 11.95 -11.90
N VAL A 52 -26.10 12.68 -12.13
CA VAL A 52 -25.96 14.10 -11.74
C VAL A 52 -25.38 14.93 -12.87
N SER A 53 -25.46 16.26 -12.78
CA SER A 53 -24.75 17.13 -13.69
C SER A 53 -23.25 17.14 -13.43
N LYS A 54 -22.43 17.45 -14.45
CA LYS A 54 -20.99 17.67 -14.30
C LYS A 54 -20.67 18.76 -13.25
N GLY A 55 -21.48 19.83 -13.23
CA GLY A 55 -21.37 20.89 -12.22
C GLY A 55 -21.57 20.36 -10.80
N THR A 56 -22.47 19.39 -10.63
CA THR A 56 -22.66 18.72 -9.33
C THR A 56 -21.40 17.99 -8.88
N ILE A 57 -20.70 17.30 -9.79
CA ILE A 57 -19.43 16.63 -9.45
C ILE A 57 -18.42 17.65 -8.89
N TYR A 58 -18.26 18.80 -9.55
CA TYR A 58 -17.30 19.83 -9.14
C TYR A 58 -17.66 20.55 -7.83
N LEU A 59 -18.89 20.42 -7.32
CA LEU A 59 -19.25 20.88 -5.96
C LEU A 59 -18.64 19.98 -4.86
N TYR A 60 -18.24 18.76 -5.18
CA TYR A 60 -17.72 17.77 -4.22
C TYR A 60 -16.24 17.45 -4.45
N PHE A 61 -15.75 17.57 -5.67
CA PHE A 61 -14.39 17.20 -6.08
C PHE A 61 -13.82 18.21 -7.06
N GLU A 62 -12.68 18.79 -6.73
CA GLU A 62 -12.06 19.87 -7.50
C GLU A 62 -11.58 19.42 -8.88
N SER A 63 -11.23 18.14 -9.04
CA SER A 63 -10.70 17.57 -10.28
C SER A 63 -10.98 16.08 -10.38
N LYS A 64 -10.77 15.52 -11.58
CA LYS A 64 -10.73 14.06 -11.80
C LYS A 64 -9.66 13.39 -10.95
N GLU A 65 -8.51 14.03 -10.87
CA GLU A 65 -7.35 13.54 -10.13
C GLU A 65 -7.61 13.53 -8.62
N ALA A 66 -8.41 14.49 -8.10
CA ALA A 66 -8.86 14.46 -6.71
C ALA A 66 -9.77 13.24 -6.44
N ILE A 67 -10.65 12.88 -7.36
CA ILE A 67 -11.47 11.66 -7.23
C ILE A 67 -10.57 10.42 -7.26
N LEU A 68 -9.62 10.35 -8.20
CA LEU A 68 -8.65 9.24 -8.27
C LEU A 68 -7.83 9.11 -6.99
N ALA A 69 -7.40 10.21 -6.39
CA ALA A 69 -6.68 10.19 -5.11
C ALA A 69 -7.55 9.65 -3.96
N HIS A 70 -8.85 9.97 -3.91
CA HIS A 70 -9.76 9.34 -2.96
C HIS A 70 -9.91 7.82 -3.17
N LEU A 71 -9.91 7.35 -4.42
CA LEU A 71 -9.90 5.91 -4.71
C LEU A 71 -8.56 5.27 -4.33
N VAL A 72 -7.43 5.98 -4.44
CA VAL A 72 -6.14 5.51 -3.89
C VAL A 72 -6.24 5.34 -2.38
N LEU A 73 -6.83 6.30 -1.66
CA LEU A 73 -7.03 6.20 -0.20
C LEU A 73 -7.89 4.99 0.18
N GLU A 74 -8.96 4.70 -0.55
CA GLU A 74 -9.75 3.47 -0.34
C GLU A 74 -8.89 2.20 -0.52
N GLY A 75 -8.07 2.16 -1.58
CA GLY A 75 -7.15 1.06 -1.81
C GLY A 75 -6.11 0.90 -0.70
N LEU A 76 -5.58 2.02 -0.18
CA LEU A 76 -4.65 2.03 0.95
C LEU A 76 -5.31 1.57 2.26
N ASP A 77 -6.58 1.89 2.49
CA ASP A 77 -7.33 1.39 3.66
C ASP A 77 -7.49 -0.14 3.61
N ILE A 78 -7.81 -0.69 2.44
CA ILE A 78 -7.88 -2.14 2.21
C ILE A 78 -6.51 -2.78 2.45
N LEU A 79 -5.44 -2.23 1.84
CA LEU A 79 -4.08 -2.72 2.00
C LEU A 79 -3.63 -2.69 3.47
N SER A 80 -3.84 -1.56 4.14
CA SER A 80 -3.49 -1.38 5.56
C SER A 80 -4.18 -2.42 6.45
N GLY A 81 -5.46 -2.70 6.20
CA GLY A 81 -6.21 -3.75 6.89
C GLY A 81 -5.58 -5.14 6.70
N GLN A 82 -5.17 -5.47 5.46
CA GLN A 82 -4.53 -6.75 5.16
C GLN A 82 -3.13 -6.86 5.79
N LEU A 83 -2.33 -5.80 5.73
CA LEU A 83 -1.00 -5.76 6.36
C LEU A 83 -1.08 -5.87 7.88
N LYS A 84 -2.01 -5.15 8.51
CA LYS A 84 -2.28 -5.24 9.95
C LYS A 84 -2.64 -6.67 10.35
N ALA A 85 -3.54 -7.32 9.61
CA ALA A 85 -3.93 -8.70 9.85
C ALA A 85 -2.76 -9.68 9.65
N ALA A 86 -1.87 -9.44 8.69
CA ALA A 86 -0.68 -10.26 8.46
C ALA A 86 0.37 -10.10 9.57
N TYR A 87 0.51 -8.89 10.11
CA TYR A 87 1.49 -8.56 11.16
C TYR A 87 1.09 -9.09 12.54
N ALA A 88 -0.19 -9.02 12.89
CA ALA A 88 -0.69 -9.05 14.27
C ALA A 88 -0.75 -10.39 15.04
N PRO A 89 -0.75 -11.63 14.45
CA PRO A 89 -1.40 -12.72 15.18
C PRO A 89 -0.60 -13.38 16.28
N LYS A 90 0.73 -13.28 16.36
CA LYS A 90 1.51 -13.98 17.41
C LYS A 90 2.67 -13.10 17.92
N LYS A 91 2.74 -12.95 19.26
CA LYS A 91 3.83 -12.21 19.91
C LYS A 91 5.21 -12.79 19.59
N ASP A 92 5.33 -14.09 19.45
CA ASP A 92 6.58 -14.84 19.30
C ASP A 92 6.88 -15.26 17.83
N LEU A 93 6.24 -14.59 16.86
CA LEU A 93 6.50 -14.90 15.45
C LEU A 93 7.90 -14.40 15.06
N PRO A 94 8.77 -15.25 14.46
CA PRO A 94 10.07 -14.82 13.94
C PRO A 94 9.93 -13.64 12.97
N ALA A 95 10.90 -12.73 12.99
CA ALA A 95 10.86 -11.53 12.14
C ALA A 95 10.81 -11.88 10.65
N GLU A 96 11.55 -12.90 10.23
CA GLU A 96 11.52 -13.41 8.86
C GLU A 96 10.11 -13.81 8.42
N GLU A 97 9.42 -14.59 9.26
CA GLU A 97 8.04 -15.02 8.98
C GLU A 97 7.06 -13.82 8.93
N ARG A 98 7.30 -12.76 9.74
CA ARG A 98 6.52 -11.52 9.64
C ARG A 98 6.73 -10.82 8.31
N VAL A 99 7.98 -10.71 7.86
CA VAL A 99 8.29 -10.11 6.55
C VAL A 99 7.65 -10.91 5.42
N ARG A 100 7.73 -12.25 5.47
CA ARG A 100 7.06 -13.15 4.49
C ARG A 100 5.55 -12.91 4.44
N ARG A 101 4.90 -12.87 5.57
CA ARG A 101 3.44 -12.63 5.66
C ARG A 101 3.04 -11.27 5.13
N LEU A 102 3.80 -10.23 5.44
CA LEU A 102 3.56 -8.89 4.92
C LEU A 102 3.72 -8.84 3.40
N ALA A 103 4.78 -9.45 2.86
CA ALA A 103 5.01 -9.55 1.42
C ALA A 103 3.87 -10.30 0.72
N HIS A 104 3.44 -11.46 1.25
CA HIS A 104 2.32 -12.21 0.69
C HIS A 104 0.97 -11.50 0.83
N ALA A 105 0.75 -10.73 1.91
CA ALA A 105 -0.44 -9.89 2.04
C ALA A 105 -0.47 -8.80 0.95
N TYR A 106 0.67 -8.20 0.64
CA TYR A 106 0.80 -7.24 -0.45
C TYR A 106 0.56 -7.88 -1.83
N LEU A 107 1.14 -9.05 -2.10
CA LEU A 107 0.86 -9.81 -3.31
C LEU A 107 -0.62 -10.20 -3.43
N LYS A 108 -1.24 -10.61 -2.31
CA LYS A 108 -2.67 -10.90 -2.26
C LYS A 108 -3.50 -9.66 -2.60
N PHE A 109 -3.15 -8.49 -2.06
CA PHE A 109 -3.81 -7.23 -2.38
C PHE A 109 -3.74 -6.93 -3.88
N SER A 110 -2.57 -7.04 -4.51
CA SER A 110 -2.41 -6.77 -5.94
C SER A 110 -3.27 -7.68 -6.82
N LYS A 111 -3.50 -8.92 -6.41
CA LYS A 111 -4.33 -9.91 -7.13
C LYS A 111 -5.83 -9.77 -6.85
N SER A 112 -6.20 -9.50 -5.59
CA SER A 112 -7.60 -9.40 -5.20
C SER A 112 -8.21 -8.04 -5.53
N HIS A 113 -7.38 -7.01 -5.66
CA HIS A 113 -7.77 -5.62 -5.93
C HIS A 113 -6.90 -5.00 -7.04
N PRO A 114 -6.83 -5.61 -8.25
CA PRO A 114 -5.87 -5.21 -9.28
C PRO A 114 -6.08 -3.77 -9.77
N GLN A 115 -7.31 -3.26 -9.74
CA GLN A 115 -7.61 -1.89 -10.16
C GLN A 115 -7.04 -0.87 -9.15
N TYR A 116 -7.21 -1.12 -7.85
CA TYR A 116 -6.62 -0.29 -6.80
C TYR A 116 -5.09 -0.36 -6.84
N PHE A 117 -4.53 -1.54 -7.02
CA PHE A 117 -3.07 -1.70 -7.15
C PHE A 117 -2.51 -0.90 -8.33
N ARG A 118 -3.12 -1.00 -9.52
CA ARG A 118 -2.71 -0.21 -10.70
C ARG A 118 -2.83 1.29 -10.46
N LEU A 119 -3.89 1.73 -9.80
CA LEU A 119 -4.10 3.14 -9.49
C LEU A 119 -3.06 3.66 -8.48
N LEU A 120 -2.74 2.88 -7.44
CA LEU A 120 -1.68 3.18 -6.48
C LEU A 120 -0.33 3.30 -7.19
N MET A 121 0.03 2.35 -8.05
CA MET A 121 1.28 2.39 -8.81
C MET A 121 1.35 3.57 -9.80
N ALA A 122 0.23 3.99 -10.36
CA ALA A 122 0.16 5.19 -11.20
C ALA A 122 0.38 6.46 -10.37
N PHE A 123 -0.16 6.51 -9.15
CA PHE A 123 0.05 7.61 -8.22
C PHE A 123 1.52 7.69 -7.76
N ASP A 124 2.13 6.58 -7.40
CA ASP A 124 3.53 6.48 -6.98
C ASP A 124 4.51 6.94 -8.08
N ARG A 125 4.17 6.75 -9.36
CA ARG A 125 4.94 7.27 -10.49
C ARG A 125 4.74 8.75 -10.77
N GLY A 126 4.00 9.47 -9.93
CA GLY A 126 3.78 10.90 -10.04
C GLY A 126 2.82 11.34 -11.16
N GLN A 127 2.08 10.42 -11.77
CA GLN A 127 1.20 10.74 -12.93
C GLN A 127 0.12 11.77 -12.60
N PHE A 128 -0.22 11.95 -11.32
CA PHE A 128 -1.29 12.85 -10.89
C PHE A 128 -0.80 14.01 -10.02
N ARG A 129 0.51 14.06 -9.71
CA ARG A 129 1.09 14.99 -8.72
C ARG A 129 0.66 16.45 -8.91
N GLU A 130 0.70 16.94 -10.15
CA GLU A 130 0.43 18.35 -10.46
C GLU A 130 -1.05 18.74 -10.38
N ARG A 131 -1.96 17.76 -10.37
CA ARG A 131 -3.40 17.99 -10.46
C ARG A 131 -4.17 17.52 -9.23
N VAL A 132 -3.49 16.91 -8.27
CA VAL A 132 -4.07 16.54 -6.98
C VAL A 132 -3.84 17.68 -6.00
N PRO A 133 -4.90 18.13 -5.28
CA PRO A 133 -4.74 19.12 -4.22
C PRO A 133 -3.70 18.72 -3.19
N GLU A 134 -2.83 19.64 -2.78
CA GLU A 134 -1.69 19.35 -1.90
C GLU A 134 -2.08 18.62 -0.60
N PRO A 135 -3.15 19.02 0.13
CA PRO A 135 -3.54 18.32 1.35
C PRO A 135 -3.90 16.85 1.09
N LEU A 136 -4.57 16.57 -0.02
CA LEU A 136 -4.97 15.22 -0.41
C LEU A 136 -3.76 14.38 -0.85
N TYR A 137 -2.82 15.00 -1.54
CA TYR A 137 -1.55 14.35 -1.90
C TYR A 137 -0.76 13.95 -0.65
N GLN A 138 -0.67 14.85 0.33
CA GLN A 138 -0.01 14.57 1.60
C GLN A 138 -0.69 13.42 2.35
N GLU A 139 -2.02 13.40 2.40
CA GLU A 139 -2.76 12.29 3.03
C GLU A 139 -2.44 10.94 2.37
N VAL A 140 -2.42 10.87 1.04
CA VAL A 140 -2.03 9.65 0.32
C VAL A 140 -0.60 9.25 0.65
N SER A 141 0.34 10.20 0.66
CA SER A 141 1.75 9.95 0.97
C SER A 141 1.94 9.41 2.39
N GLU A 142 1.26 10.00 3.37
CA GLU A 142 1.31 9.59 4.78
C GLU A 142 0.75 8.16 4.97
N ARG A 143 -0.37 7.82 4.32
CA ARG A 143 -0.98 6.49 4.40
C ARG A 143 -0.13 5.44 3.67
N SER A 144 0.50 5.80 2.55
CA SER A 144 1.46 4.93 1.86
C SER A 144 2.66 4.63 2.75
N ALA A 145 3.25 5.66 3.35
CA ALA A 145 4.34 5.50 4.31
C ALA A 145 3.93 4.68 5.54
N ALA A 146 2.70 4.86 6.04
CA ALA A 146 2.17 4.07 7.15
C ALA A 146 2.10 2.58 6.82
N SER A 147 1.79 2.24 5.58
CA SER A 147 1.78 0.84 5.11
C SER A 147 3.20 0.24 5.11
N LEU A 148 4.21 1.01 4.72
CA LEU A 148 5.60 0.57 4.71
C LEU A 148 6.18 0.39 6.12
N ARG A 149 5.71 1.16 7.11
CA ARG A 149 6.13 1.02 8.52
C ARG A 149 5.89 -0.37 9.12
N TRP A 150 4.92 -1.15 8.63
CA TRP A 150 4.76 -2.53 9.08
C TRP A 150 5.96 -3.41 8.72
N VAL A 151 6.53 -3.21 7.54
CA VAL A 151 7.74 -3.92 7.11
C VAL A 151 8.96 -3.45 7.90
N GLU A 152 9.11 -2.14 8.08
CA GLU A 152 10.17 -1.55 8.90
C GLU A 152 10.15 -2.10 10.33
N GLN A 153 8.97 -2.20 10.96
CA GLN A 153 8.84 -2.79 12.30
C GLN A 153 9.24 -4.26 12.37
N ALA A 154 8.90 -5.04 11.33
CA ALA A 154 9.32 -6.45 11.26
C ALA A 154 10.85 -6.57 11.12
N LEU A 155 11.47 -5.72 10.32
CA LEU A 155 12.93 -5.67 10.14
C LEU A 155 13.64 -5.21 11.42
N GLU A 156 13.10 -4.21 12.12
CA GLU A 156 13.62 -3.75 13.42
C GLU A 156 13.53 -4.85 14.48
N GLN A 157 12.46 -5.62 14.51
CA GLN A 157 12.35 -6.80 15.37
C GLN A 157 13.46 -7.82 15.08
N GLY A 158 13.73 -8.10 13.79
CA GLY A 158 14.79 -9.02 13.38
C GLY A 158 16.18 -8.50 13.74
N ARG A 159 16.42 -7.20 13.59
CA ARG A 159 17.64 -6.53 14.03
C ARG A 159 17.84 -6.63 15.54
N ALA A 160 16.80 -6.32 16.31
CA ALA A 160 16.87 -6.35 17.77
C ALA A 160 17.06 -7.77 18.34
N SER A 161 16.54 -8.79 17.66
CA SER A 161 16.72 -10.20 18.04
C SER A 161 18.03 -10.82 17.53
N GLY A 162 18.82 -10.10 16.71
CA GLY A 162 20.03 -10.62 16.07
C GLY A 162 19.76 -11.59 14.91
N GLN A 163 18.53 -11.72 14.44
CA GLN A 163 18.16 -12.53 13.29
C GLN A 163 18.62 -11.87 11.98
N PHE A 164 18.53 -10.55 11.87
CA PHE A 164 18.90 -9.79 10.69
C PHE A 164 20.11 -8.88 10.94
N ALA A 165 21.03 -8.83 9.97
CA ALA A 165 22.16 -7.89 9.93
C ALA A 165 21.77 -6.63 9.15
N VAL A 166 20.79 -5.88 9.65
CA VAL A 166 20.24 -4.68 8.99
C VAL A 166 20.68 -3.42 9.74
N ALA A 167 21.43 -2.55 9.05
CA ALA A 167 21.88 -1.27 9.63
C ALA A 167 20.73 -0.24 9.70
N ASP A 168 19.87 -0.20 8.68
CA ASP A 168 18.77 0.76 8.52
C ASP A 168 17.49 0.03 8.07
N PRO A 169 16.60 -0.32 9.01
CA PRO A 169 15.34 -1.01 8.71
C PRO A 169 14.42 -0.26 7.76
N GLY A 170 14.35 1.08 7.86
CA GLY A 170 13.51 1.91 7.00
C GLY A 170 13.99 1.86 5.54
N ARG A 171 15.30 2.02 5.31
CA ARG A 171 15.88 1.89 3.97
C ARG A 171 15.68 0.47 3.42
N MET A 172 15.85 -0.56 4.24
CA MET A 172 15.66 -1.94 3.80
C MET A 172 14.19 -2.26 3.50
N ALA A 173 13.23 -1.69 4.24
CA ALA A 173 11.81 -1.76 3.89
C ALA A 173 11.55 -1.17 2.50
N GLY A 174 12.19 -0.06 2.17
CA GLY A 174 12.16 0.53 0.82
C GLY A 174 12.73 -0.39 -0.25
N VAL A 175 13.85 -1.07 0.02
CA VAL A 175 14.47 -2.03 -0.92
C VAL A 175 13.53 -3.21 -1.18
N LEU A 176 12.96 -3.82 -0.12
CA LEU A 176 11.97 -4.89 -0.23
C LEU A 176 10.76 -4.45 -1.07
N TRP A 177 10.20 -3.29 -0.74
CA TRP A 177 9.05 -2.73 -1.43
C TRP A 177 9.33 -2.48 -2.93
N ALA A 178 10.45 -1.83 -3.25
CA ALA A 178 10.83 -1.53 -4.64
C ALA A 178 11.08 -2.81 -5.46
N SER A 179 11.76 -3.80 -4.89
CA SER A 179 12.06 -5.07 -5.54
C SER A 179 10.79 -5.87 -5.85
N LEU A 180 9.92 -6.02 -4.86
CA LEU A 180 8.66 -6.75 -5.02
C LEU A 180 7.69 -6.03 -5.99
N ASN A 181 7.63 -4.70 -5.96
CA ASN A 181 6.90 -3.93 -6.96
C ASN A 181 7.46 -4.12 -8.36
N GLY A 182 8.79 -4.13 -8.51
CA GLY A 182 9.44 -4.41 -9.79
C GLY A 182 8.95 -5.73 -10.39
N VAL A 183 8.92 -6.80 -9.61
CA VAL A 183 8.39 -8.11 -10.04
C VAL A 183 6.91 -8.03 -10.44
N MET A 184 6.07 -7.44 -9.58
CA MET A 184 4.62 -7.37 -9.83
C MET A 184 4.28 -6.53 -11.06
N LEU A 185 4.95 -5.38 -11.25
CA LEU A 185 4.73 -4.50 -12.39
C LEU A 185 5.25 -5.09 -13.71
N LEU A 186 6.40 -5.77 -13.67
CA LEU A 186 6.94 -6.43 -14.86
C LEU A 186 6.02 -7.54 -15.36
N LEU A 187 5.46 -8.32 -14.46
CA LEU A 187 4.60 -9.46 -14.79
C LEU A 187 3.11 -9.09 -14.96
N ASP A 188 2.71 -7.83 -14.80
CA ASP A 188 1.37 -7.35 -15.22
C ASP A 188 1.26 -7.23 -16.75
N HIS A 189 2.39 -7.30 -17.50
CA HIS A 189 2.44 -7.20 -18.94
C HIS A 189 2.63 -8.60 -19.60
N PRO A 190 1.72 -9.06 -20.51
CA PRO A 190 1.78 -10.39 -21.11
C PRO A 190 3.13 -10.72 -21.77
N LEU A 191 3.70 -9.79 -22.56
CA LEU A 191 5.00 -9.97 -23.21
C LEU A 191 6.13 -10.31 -22.21
N ARG A 192 6.08 -9.72 -21.02
CA ARG A 192 7.10 -9.97 -19.99
C ARG A 192 6.95 -11.34 -19.36
N GLN A 193 5.71 -11.82 -19.21
CA GLN A 193 5.43 -13.17 -18.77
C GLN A 193 5.96 -14.20 -19.78
N GLU A 194 5.77 -13.95 -21.08
CA GLU A 194 6.31 -14.80 -22.15
C GLU A 194 7.85 -14.83 -22.17
N ILE A 195 8.50 -13.66 -22.09
CA ILE A 195 9.97 -13.57 -22.10
C ILE A 195 10.59 -14.29 -20.90
N LEU A 196 10.00 -14.15 -19.72
CA LEU A 196 10.56 -14.74 -18.51
C LEU A 196 10.21 -16.22 -18.35
N GLY A 197 9.08 -16.67 -18.93
CA GLY A 197 8.63 -18.07 -18.86
C GLY A 197 8.34 -18.56 -17.43
N VAL A 198 8.22 -17.63 -16.45
CA VAL A 198 8.07 -17.94 -15.03
C VAL A 198 6.79 -17.29 -14.48
N PRO A 199 5.94 -18.05 -13.75
CA PRO A 199 4.74 -17.49 -13.11
C PRO A 199 5.10 -16.39 -12.08
N LEU A 200 4.22 -15.39 -11.95
CA LEU A 200 4.37 -14.29 -10.99
C LEU A 200 4.70 -14.78 -9.57
N ASN A 201 3.98 -15.78 -9.06
CA ASN A 201 4.20 -16.28 -7.71
C ASN A 201 5.62 -16.81 -7.55
N THR A 202 6.09 -17.62 -8.50
CA THR A 202 7.42 -18.22 -8.44
C THR A 202 8.51 -17.15 -8.43
N LEU A 203 8.41 -16.14 -9.30
CA LEU A 203 9.40 -15.06 -9.33
C LEU A 203 9.31 -14.17 -8.08
N PHE A 204 8.10 -13.92 -7.59
CA PHE A 204 7.90 -13.17 -6.36
C PHE A 204 8.53 -13.88 -5.16
N ASP A 205 8.24 -15.17 -4.99
CA ASP A 205 8.78 -15.97 -3.89
C ASP A 205 10.31 -16.08 -3.99
N SER A 206 10.86 -16.35 -5.18
CA SER A 206 12.31 -16.37 -5.39
C SER A 206 12.98 -15.04 -5.06
N THR A 207 12.35 -13.92 -5.41
CA THR A 207 12.86 -12.59 -5.09
C THR A 207 12.81 -12.34 -3.58
N LEU A 208 11.72 -12.72 -2.92
CA LEU A 208 11.56 -12.59 -1.48
C LEU A 208 12.61 -13.43 -0.74
N GLU A 209 12.83 -14.69 -1.15
CA GLU A 209 13.88 -15.56 -0.58
C GLU A 209 15.26 -14.93 -0.71
N LEU A 210 15.62 -14.46 -1.92
CA LEU A 210 16.91 -13.82 -2.16
C LEU A 210 17.13 -12.61 -1.24
N LEU A 211 16.09 -11.78 -1.06
CA LEU A 211 16.16 -10.62 -0.20
C LEU A 211 16.27 -11.00 1.28
N LEU A 212 15.52 -11.99 1.75
CA LEU A 212 15.59 -12.48 3.12
C LEU A 212 16.94 -13.09 3.45
N HIS A 213 17.50 -13.94 2.58
CA HIS A 213 18.86 -14.48 2.75
C HIS A 213 19.91 -13.36 2.83
N GLY A 214 19.74 -12.28 2.07
CA GLY A 214 20.62 -11.11 2.15
C GLY A 214 20.51 -10.32 3.46
N LEU A 215 19.47 -10.57 4.28
CA LEU A 215 19.28 -9.95 5.59
C LEU A 215 19.84 -10.78 6.74
N ASP A 216 20.08 -12.07 6.55
CA ASP A 216 20.53 -12.96 7.61
C ASP A 216 21.82 -12.46 8.24
N ALA A 217 21.87 -12.46 9.56
CA ALA A 217 23.12 -12.25 10.27
C ALA A 217 24.04 -13.45 9.97
N GLU A 218 25.25 -13.20 9.44
CA GLU A 218 26.22 -14.26 9.26
C GLU A 218 26.37 -15.05 10.58
N PRO A 219 26.35 -16.39 10.54
CA PRO A 219 26.61 -17.16 11.74
C PRO A 219 27.97 -16.73 12.30
N THR A 220 27.96 -16.21 13.52
CA THR A 220 29.18 -15.74 14.21
C THR A 220 30.13 -16.95 14.26
N VAL A 221 31.08 -17.02 13.34
CA VAL A 221 32.18 -17.98 13.41
C VAL A 221 32.85 -17.72 14.73
N ARG A 222 32.58 -18.57 15.72
CA ARG A 222 33.32 -18.58 16.99
C ARG A 222 34.79 -18.68 16.61
N ARG A 223 35.52 -17.58 16.69
CA ARG A 223 36.98 -17.59 16.69
C ARG A 223 37.39 -18.44 17.88
N SER A 224 37.64 -19.71 17.63
CA SER A 224 38.32 -20.57 18.55
C SER A 224 39.68 -19.92 18.81
N SER A 225 39.80 -19.36 20.00
CA SER A 225 41.07 -18.92 20.58
C SER A 225 42.00 -20.12 20.64
N GLN A 226 42.81 -20.27 19.61
CA GLN A 226 44.01 -21.13 19.72
C GLN A 226 44.94 -20.44 20.71
N THR A 227 44.81 -20.85 21.95
CA THR A 227 45.83 -20.65 22.98
C THR A 227 47.09 -21.35 22.53
N LYS A 228 48.05 -20.62 21.96
CA LYS A 228 49.40 -21.07 21.83
C LYS A 228 49.99 -21.30 23.24
N LYS A 229 49.96 -22.55 23.72
CA LYS A 229 50.85 -22.97 24.76
C LYS A 229 52.26 -22.98 24.18
N GLY A 230 53.07 -22.04 24.59
CA GLY A 230 54.49 -22.07 24.38
C GLY A 230 55.10 -23.30 25.05
N ALA A 231 55.85 -24.08 24.30
CA ALA A 231 56.78 -25.01 24.85
C ALA A 231 58.09 -24.27 25.07
N GLN A 232 58.48 -24.19 26.32
CA GLN A 232 59.87 -24.00 26.76
C GLN A 232 60.60 -25.33 26.56
N SER A 233 61.68 -25.30 25.92
CA SER A 233 62.95 -25.99 26.29
C SER A 233 64.02 -25.55 25.33
#